data_cdd70fbbdb0b1fb69e6ef16ef5abb61e
#
_entry.id   cdd70fbbdb0b1fb69e6ef16ef5abb61e
#
_cell.length_a   1.000
_cell.length_b   1.000
_cell.length_c   1.000
_cell.angle_alpha   90.00
_cell.angle_beta   90.00
_cell.angle_gamma   90.00
#
_symmetry.space_group_name_H-M   'P 1'
#
loop_
_entity.id
_entity.type
_entity.pdbx_description
1 polymer ?
#
loop_
_entity_poly.entity_id
_entity_poly.type
_entity_poly.pdbx_seq_one_letter_code
_entity_poly.pdbx_strand_id
1 'polypeptide(L)'
;MSRADTLSTTDNLRPADQVMQLDRLGSMFASRLSFARSLVRKMIKERWQISNTVFDLNDQGHGTAIYRITTPQGLYHCVIFCRELRADQRSDRVIAEAWDATFAIVEGDVEAELLQNMADNVPLQEAGRLSSRVLVLSRANKSLRNFSQFVAALAVGEQPDPAALTAVGYLYRTTAVYGNGKFGIADFARLERNTDLNRPFSAQMLAVYVLRQFSIEQLNHLARVQAPDTAAELAPELQRYLGIGNSTGLGMAPFLINHPQLIQQWIYGRERALACARLQPASEKCRNKLLALMLRAHRYLQQTVTEDQAQTQRNRNIVQSVQKVIDWLERTPAHPALYRELTDWADEHSSVEAQELINTLLIEMYPELVDSLDDELGCHETMDLQPDMKVRKLKELIEQSFAWALSYSEESAEDNYWFWYRSAEKEEPRLGVRAEESGAEKETALAIGPRISRCYTLLTEFVQNNPSAMVVEFLMAHPKQKEIVRRIQTMAPTPYGEIRANLWHRDMKPMHLLRTKLSFFGAGRFDPKSDRWVRITLFQGAPLGVELTNPALSLDQLDDWSFPIQPERQHGKQAEAP
;
A
#
# COMPACT_ATOMS: atom_id res chain seq x y z
N MET A 1 -15.56 -20.41 -13.10
CA MET A 1 -14.74 -21.58 -12.70
C MET A 1 -15.62 -22.57 -11.94
N SER A 2 -15.55 -23.86 -12.28
CA SER A 2 -16.33 -24.88 -11.57
C SER A 2 -15.66 -25.25 -10.24
N ARG A 3 -16.41 -25.87 -9.31
CA ARG A 3 -15.90 -26.35 -8.01
C ARG A 3 -14.73 -27.36 -8.15
N ALA A 4 -14.59 -28.02 -9.31
CA ALA A 4 -13.50 -28.92 -9.66
C ALA A 4 -12.20 -28.15 -9.99
N ASP A 5 -12.30 -26.95 -10.60
CA ASP A 5 -11.15 -26.12 -10.93
C ASP A 5 -10.51 -25.50 -9.68
N THR A 6 -11.29 -25.31 -8.60
CA THR A 6 -10.81 -24.76 -7.32
C THR A 6 -9.94 -25.76 -6.54
N LEU A 7 -10.22 -27.06 -6.65
CA LEU A 7 -9.44 -28.10 -5.96
C LEU A 7 -8.07 -28.33 -6.60
N SER A 8 -7.93 -28.14 -7.92
CA SER A 8 -6.66 -28.31 -8.62
C SER A 8 -5.68 -27.13 -8.42
N THR A 9 -6.17 -25.96 -8.01
CA THR A 9 -5.33 -24.77 -7.80
C THR A 9 -4.69 -24.71 -6.42
N THR A 10 -5.29 -25.31 -5.39
CA THR A 10 -4.69 -25.38 -4.04
C THR A 10 -3.42 -26.23 -4.00
N ASP A 11 -3.31 -27.25 -4.84
CA ASP A 11 -2.12 -28.11 -4.91
C ASP A 11 -0.92 -27.44 -5.60
N ASN A 12 -1.12 -26.30 -6.26
CA ASN A 12 -0.09 -25.55 -7.00
C ASN A 12 0.32 -24.23 -6.31
N LEU A 13 -0.13 -23.99 -5.08
CA LEU A 13 0.31 -22.82 -4.32
C LEU A 13 1.76 -22.99 -3.87
N ARG A 14 2.53 -21.90 -3.91
CA ARG A 14 3.87 -21.91 -3.34
C ARG A 14 3.80 -22.18 -1.83
N PRO A 15 4.73 -22.98 -1.27
CA PRO A 15 4.70 -23.30 0.15
C PRO A 15 4.89 -22.05 1.02
N ALA A 16 4.20 -22.03 2.16
CA ALA A 16 4.18 -20.87 3.04
C ALA A 16 5.56 -20.57 3.68
N ASP A 17 6.40 -21.56 3.86
CA ASP A 17 7.78 -21.39 4.33
C ASP A 17 8.66 -20.66 3.31
N GLN A 18 8.35 -20.76 2.03
CA GLN A 18 8.98 -19.97 0.97
C GLN A 18 8.38 -18.54 0.88
N VAL A 19 7.04 -18.44 0.83
CA VAL A 19 6.36 -17.17 0.53
C VAL A 19 6.43 -16.21 1.71
N MET A 20 6.30 -16.74 2.94
CA MET A 20 6.21 -15.91 4.15
C MET A 20 7.56 -15.51 4.74
N GLN A 21 8.65 -15.69 4.00
CA GLN A 21 9.94 -15.10 4.33
C GLN A 21 9.90 -13.59 4.10
N LEU A 22 10.46 -12.82 5.02
CA LEU A 22 10.35 -11.36 5.00
C LEU A 22 11.04 -10.71 3.80
N ASP A 23 12.16 -11.25 3.36
CA ASP A 23 12.88 -10.82 2.16
C ASP A 23 12.04 -11.00 0.90
N ARG A 24 11.35 -12.13 0.76
CA ARG A 24 10.43 -12.41 -0.35
C ARG A 24 9.20 -11.51 -0.30
N LEU A 25 8.55 -11.39 0.86
CA LEU A 25 7.44 -10.46 1.05
C LEU A 25 7.84 -9.02 0.71
N GLY A 26 9.02 -8.58 1.18
CA GLY A 26 9.58 -7.26 0.89
C GLY A 26 10.07 -7.08 -0.56
N SER A 27 10.04 -8.12 -1.37
CA SER A 27 10.38 -8.11 -2.80
C SER A 27 9.14 -8.07 -3.71
N MET A 28 7.94 -8.21 -3.15
CA MET A 28 6.68 -8.14 -3.90
C MET A 28 6.43 -6.73 -4.43
N PHE A 29 5.89 -6.66 -5.64
CA PHE A 29 5.44 -5.42 -6.26
C PHE A 29 3.92 -5.25 -6.09
N ALA A 30 3.47 -4.00 -6.16
CA ALA A 30 2.05 -3.69 -6.19
C ALA A 30 1.39 -4.33 -7.43
N SER A 31 0.29 -5.03 -7.21
CA SER A 31 -0.48 -5.71 -8.25
C SER A 31 -1.92 -5.21 -8.28
N ARG A 32 -2.72 -5.75 -9.18
CA ARG A 32 -4.18 -5.50 -9.25
C ARG A 32 -4.91 -5.80 -7.95
N LEU A 33 -4.35 -6.64 -7.07
CA LEU A 33 -4.88 -6.96 -5.75
C LEU A 33 -4.56 -5.89 -4.68
N SER A 34 -3.80 -4.84 -5.00
CA SER A 34 -3.52 -3.77 -4.03
C SER A 34 -4.75 -2.91 -3.71
N PHE A 35 -4.79 -2.31 -2.52
CA PHE A 35 -5.92 -1.47 -2.08
C PHE A 35 -6.26 -0.35 -3.07
N ALA A 36 -5.25 0.36 -3.58
CA ALA A 36 -5.46 1.44 -4.54
C ALA A 36 -6.04 0.91 -5.87
N ARG A 37 -5.53 -0.24 -6.37
CA ARG A 37 -6.00 -0.84 -7.63
C ARG A 37 -7.40 -1.41 -7.47
N SER A 38 -7.68 -2.10 -6.38
CA SER A 38 -8.99 -2.64 -6.04
C SER A 38 -10.07 -1.55 -5.99
N LEU A 39 -9.79 -0.41 -5.33
CA LEU A 39 -10.71 0.73 -5.31
C LEU A 39 -10.97 1.28 -6.72
N VAL A 40 -9.90 1.58 -7.48
CA VAL A 40 -10.06 2.17 -8.83
C VAL A 40 -10.83 1.24 -9.75
N ARG A 41 -10.57 -0.07 -9.70
CA ARG A 41 -11.33 -1.06 -10.48
C ARG A 41 -12.81 -1.10 -10.10
N LYS A 42 -13.13 -1.02 -8.79
CA LYS A 42 -14.52 -0.89 -8.34
C LYS A 42 -15.15 0.38 -8.90
N MET A 43 -14.47 1.51 -8.80
CA MET A 43 -14.94 2.80 -9.35
C MET A 43 -15.22 2.71 -10.86
N ILE A 44 -14.33 2.07 -11.63
CA ILE A 44 -14.51 1.88 -13.09
C ILE A 44 -15.71 0.96 -13.38
N LYS A 45 -15.77 -0.22 -12.73
CA LYS A 45 -16.84 -1.20 -12.95
C LYS A 45 -18.22 -0.65 -12.62
N GLU A 46 -18.32 0.09 -11.55
CA GLU A 46 -19.56 0.70 -11.05
C GLU A 46 -19.81 2.10 -11.61
N ARG A 47 -18.91 2.60 -12.48
CA ARG A 47 -18.99 3.91 -13.13
C ARG A 47 -19.22 5.06 -12.14
N TRP A 48 -18.39 5.13 -11.10
CA TRP A 48 -18.47 6.22 -10.15
C TRP A 48 -18.22 7.56 -10.82
N GLN A 49 -19.01 8.55 -10.47
CA GLN A 49 -18.88 9.92 -10.98
C GLN A 49 -18.23 10.80 -9.91
N ILE A 50 -17.16 11.46 -10.30
CA ILE A 50 -16.45 12.40 -9.44
C ILE A 50 -16.46 13.75 -10.14
N SER A 51 -17.09 14.75 -9.53
CA SER A 51 -17.20 16.09 -10.07
C SER A 51 -16.90 17.15 -9.00
N ASN A 52 -16.20 18.18 -9.40
CA ASN A 52 -16.01 19.36 -8.59
C ASN A 52 -17.32 20.16 -8.56
N THR A 53 -17.86 20.43 -7.38
CA THR A 53 -19.10 21.21 -7.19
C THR A 53 -18.87 22.58 -6.57
N VAL A 54 -17.76 22.74 -5.83
CA VAL A 54 -17.31 24.02 -5.27
C VAL A 54 -15.79 24.07 -5.42
N PHE A 55 -15.31 25.16 -6.01
CA PHE A 55 -13.88 25.45 -6.13
C PHE A 55 -13.65 26.93 -5.85
N ASP A 56 -13.82 27.28 -4.59
CA ASP A 56 -13.68 28.64 -4.11
C ASP A 56 -12.29 28.83 -3.50
N LEU A 57 -11.33 29.08 -4.38
CA LEU A 57 -9.94 29.34 -4.03
C LEU A 57 -9.56 30.74 -4.49
N ASN A 58 -8.90 31.50 -3.61
CA ASN A 58 -8.33 32.79 -3.94
C ASN A 58 -7.09 32.69 -4.85
N ASP A 59 -6.51 33.82 -5.21
CA ASP A 59 -5.34 33.94 -6.09
C ASP A 59 -4.08 33.24 -5.55
N GLN A 60 -4.07 32.86 -4.28
CA GLN A 60 -2.99 32.12 -3.65
C GLN A 60 -3.32 30.62 -3.50
N GLY A 61 -4.51 30.21 -3.95
CA GLY A 61 -4.99 28.83 -3.87
C GLY A 61 -5.48 28.44 -2.47
N HIS A 62 -5.89 29.42 -1.63
CA HIS A 62 -6.48 29.19 -0.33
C HIS A 62 -8.00 29.30 -0.42
N GLY A 63 -8.71 28.46 0.34
CA GLY A 63 -10.17 28.42 0.34
C GLY A 63 -10.71 27.01 0.48
N THR A 64 -11.85 26.75 -0.15
CA THR A 64 -12.57 25.49 -0.03
C THR A 64 -12.84 24.87 -1.40
N ALA A 65 -12.62 23.57 -1.53
CA ALA A 65 -13.05 22.77 -2.68
C ALA A 65 -13.92 21.60 -2.21
N ILE A 66 -14.99 21.31 -2.96
CA ILE A 66 -15.90 20.18 -2.67
C ILE A 66 -16.06 19.35 -3.93
N TYR A 67 -15.75 18.07 -3.79
CA TYR A 67 -15.94 17.06 -4.84
C TYR A 67 -17.10 16.16 -4.46
N ARG A 68 -18.09 16.10 -5.33
CA ARG A 68 -19.21 15.18 -5.25
C ARG A 68 -18.81 13.85 -5.86
N ILE A 69 -19.06 12.77 -5.14
CA ILE A 69 -18.77 11.39 -5.55
C ILE A 69 -20.08 10.63 -5.53
N THR A 70 -20.58 10.28 -6.72
CA THR A 70 -21.83 9.53 -6.87
C THR A 70 -21.49 8.08 -7.23
N THR A 71 -22.03 7.16 -6.46
CA THR A 71 -21.88 5.71 -6.65
C THR A 71 -23.26 5.10 -6.90
N PRO A 72 -23.39 3.85 -7.33
CA PRO A 72 -24.68 3.18 -7.42
C PRO A 72 -25.42 3.02 -6.09
N GLN A 73 -24.68 3.03 -4.98
CA GLN A 73 -25.21 2.74 -3.64
C GLN A 73 -25.34 3.99 -2.77
N GLY A 74 -24.64 5.08 -3.10
CA GLY A 74 -24.62 6.23 -2.23
C GLY A 74 -24.04 7.50 -2.83
N LEU A 75 -24.03 8.53 -2.02
CA LEU A 75 -23.48 9.84 -2.29
C LEU A 75 -22.46 10.19 -1.24
N TYR A 76 -21.29 10.64 -1.68
CA TYR A 76 -20.23 11.10 -0.80
C TYR A 76 -19.71 12.45 -1.28
N HIS A 77 -19.11 13.19 -0.36
CA HIS A 77 -18.38 14.42 -0.69
C HIS A 77 -16.98 14.38 -0.09
N CYS A 78 -16.00 14.80 -0.87
CA CYS A 78 -14.67 15.12 -0.36
C CYS A 78 -14.58 16.63 -0.20
N VAL A 79 -14.49 17.09 1.04
CA VAL A 79 -14.36 18.51 1.37
C VAL A 79 -12.91 18.80 1.71
N ILE A 80 -12.31 19.78 1.02
CA ILE A 80 -10.89 20.13 1.13
C ILE A 80 -10.80 21.60 1.54
N PHE A 81 -10.06 21.86 2.61
CA PHE A 81 -9.77 23.20 3.11
C PHE A 81 -8.29 23.51 2.90
N CYS A 82 -7.99 24.57 2.14
CA CYS A 82 -6.62 25.07 1.95
C CYS A 82 -6.43 26.37 2.72
N ARG A 83 -5.31 26.47 3.43
CA ARG A 83 -4.99 27.59 4.28
C ARG A 83 -3.67 28.23 3.90
N GLU A 84 -3.54 29.50 4.29
CA GLU A 84 -2.24 30.13 4.33
C GLU A 84 -1.41 29.53 5.46
N LEU A 85 -0.21 29.09 5.11
CA LEU A 85 0.80 28.69 6.10
C LEU A 85 1.90 29.75 6.14
N ARG A 86 2.28 30.15 7.33
CA ARG A 86 3.46 30.97 7.55
C ARG A 86 4.71 30.21 7.12
N ALA A 87 5.73 30.93 6.69
CA ALA A 87 6.98 30.33 6.17
C ALA A 87 7.66 29.40 7.20
N ASP A 88 7.58 29.75 8.49
CA ASP A 88 8.13 28.97 9.60
C ASP A 88 7.33 27.68 9.90
N GLN A 89 6.07 27.59 9.49
CA GLN A 89 5.21 26.43 9.62
C GLN A 89 5.33 25.45 8.45
N ARG A 90 5.94 25.91 7.34
CA ARG A 90 6.15 25.04 6.18
C ARG A 90 7.34 24.12 6.41
N SER A 91 7.12 22.84 6.25
CA SER A 91 8.13 21.84 6.47
C SER A 91 8.01 20.72 5.43
N ASP A 92 9.15 20.23 4.97
CA ASP A 92 9.24 19.00 4.18
C ASP A 92 8.98 17.74 5.01
N ARG A 93 8.78 17.89 6.31
CA ARG A 93 8.52 16.77 7.23
C ARG A 93 7.05 16.37 7.17
N VAL A 94 6.81 15.07 7.22
CA VAL A 94 5.45 14.50 7.27
C VAL A 94 4.74 14.83 8.58
N ILE A 95 5.50 15.10 9.63
CA ILE A 95 4.99 15.53 10.93
C ILE A 95 5.23 17.03 11.00
N ALA A 96 4.39 17.80 10.30
CA ALA A 96 4.35 19.25 10.43
C ALA A 96 3.24 19.62 11.42
N GLU A 97 3.40 20.74 12.11
CA GLU A 97 2.36 21.29 13.00
C GLU A 97 1.21 21.91 12.21
N ALA A 98 1.48 22.34 10.98
CA ALA A 98 0.51 22.94 10.09
C ALA A 98 0.52 22.28 8.69
N TRP A 99 -0.61 22.39 7.98
CA TRP A 99 -0.88 21.67 6.74
C TRP A 99 -1.43 22.60 5.67
N ASP A 100 -0.93 22.48 4.43
CA ASP A 100 -1.42 23.26 3.28
C ASP A 100 -2.88 22.91 2.93
N ALA A 101 -3.25 21.66 3.12
CA ALA A 101 -4.61 21.18 2.90
C ALA A 101 -5.02 20.19 3.99
N THR A 102 -6.26 20.31 4.44
CA THR A 102 -6.95 19.33 5.29
C THR A 102 -8.23 18.91 4.58
N PHE A 103 -8.60 17.65 4.70
CA PHE A 103 -9.73 17.15 3.93
C PHE A 103 -10.45 16.02 4.64
N ALA A 104 -11.74 15.85 4.29
CA ALA A 104 -12.59 14.82 4.86
C ALA A 104 -13.47 14.18 3.79
N ILE A 105 -13.78 12.88 3.96
CA ILE A 105 -14.86 12.21 3.22
C ILE A 105 -16.10 12.22 4.09
N VAL A 106 -17.19 12.71 3.52
CA VAL A 106 -18.51 12.85 4.16
C VAL A 106 -19.51 11.98 3.39
N GLU A 107 -20.35 11.25 4.10
CA GLU A 107 -21.48 10.51 3.52
C GLU A 107 -22.71 11.39 3.42
N GLY A 108 -23.37 11.40 2.25
CA GLY A 108 -24.54 12.21 1.93
C GLY A 108 -24.20 13.66 1.59
N ASP A 109 -25.24 14.53 1.54
CA ASP A 109 -25.10 15.93 1.19
C ASP A 109 -24.37 16.72 2.28
N VAL A 110 -23.71 17.80 1.87
CA VAL A 110 -23.00 18.74 2.77
C VAL A 110 -23.78 20.04 2.83
N GLU A 111 -24.63 20.14 3.84
CA GLU A 111 -25.42 21.34 4.12
C GLU A 111 -24.51 22.44 4.69
N ALA A 112 -24.96 23.70 4.61
CA ALA A 112 -24.20 24.88 5.05
C ALA A 112 -23.74 24.79 6.53
N GLU A 113 -24.61 24.29 7.42
CA GLU A 113 -24.28 24.11 8.84
C GLU A 113 -23.16 23.05 9.03
N LEU A 114 -23.25 21.92 8.32
CA LEU A 114 -22.21 20.91 8.37
C LEU A 114 -20.89 21.44 7.80
N LEU A 115 -20.95 22.16 6.67
CA LEU A 115 -19.76 22.77 6.06
C LEU A 115 -19.08 23.74 7.01
N GLN A 116 -19.84 24.58 7.71
CA GLN A 116 -19.29 25.52 8.69
C GLN A 116 -18.65 24.78 9.86
N ASN A 117 -19.32 23.76 10.40
CA ASN A 117 -18.75 22.91 11.46
C ASN A 117 -17.44 22.25 11.01
N MET A 118 -17.40 21.77 9.77
CA MET A 118 -16.18 21.18 9.19
C MET A 118 -15.07 22.23 9.01
N ALA A 119 -15.41 23.43 8.55
CA ALA A 119 -14.43 24.51 8.39
C ALA A 119 -13.75 24.88 9.71
N ASP A 120 -14.47 24.78 10.82
CA ASP A 120 -13.95 25.08 12.15
C ASP A 120 -13.09 23.94 12.74
N ASN A 121 -13.38 22.68 12.43
CA ASN A 121 -12.80 21.53 13.11
C ASN A 121 -11.82 20.70 12.25
N VAL A 122 -12.09 20.51 10.94
CA VAL A 122 -11.22 19.71 10.06
C VAL A 122 -9.80 20.26 9.98
N PRO A 123 -9.62 21.58 9.78
CA PRO A 123 -8.28 22.15 9.80
C PRO A 123 -7.52 21.97 11.11
N LEU A 124 -8.20 21.87 12.24
CA LEU A 124 -7.60 21.62 13.56
C LEU A 124 -7.42 20.13 13.85
N GLN A 125 -7.92 19.26 12.98
CA GLN A 125 -7.91 17.81 13.15
C GLN A 125 -8.71 17.34 14.39
N GLU A 126 -9.78 18.05 14.74
CA GLU A 126 -10.64 17.76 15.89
C GLU A 126 -11.76 16.80 15.52
N ALA A 127 -11.42 15.53 15.26
CA ALA A 127 -12.37 14.50 14.82
C ALA A 127 -13.53 14.29 15.82
N GLY A 128 -13.29 14.44 17.11
CA GLY A 128 -14.31 14.24 18.14
C GLY A 128 -15.44 15.28 18.14
N ARG A 129 -15.29 16.37 17.38
CA ARG A 129 -16.31 17.44 17.23
C ARG A 129 -17.02 17.38 15.88
N LEU A 130 -16.65 16.44 15.01
CA LEU A 130 -17.26 16.30 13.70
C LEU A 130 -18.51 15.44 13.74
N SER A 131 -19.37 15.62 12.73
CA SER A 131 -20.54 14.78 12.48
C SER A 131 -20.14 13.30 12.31
N SER A 132 -21.01 12.39 12.76
CA SER A 132 -20.87 10.95 12.51
C SER A 132 -20.88 10.58 11.02
N ARG A 133 -21.27 11.50 10.13
CA ARG A 133 -21.23 11.35 8.67
C ARG A 133 -19.82 11.50 8.09
N VAL A 134 -18.88 12.04 8.85
CA VAL A 134 -17.48 12.16 8.43
C VAL A 134 -16.79 10.81 8.58
N LEU A 135 -16.48 10.18 7.44
CA LEU A 135 -15.91 8.83 7.39
C LEU A 135 -14.39 8.84 7.50
N VAL A 136 -13.73 9.84 6.93
CA VAL A 136 -12.27 10.00 6.92
C VAL A 136 -11.92 11.45 7.13
N LEU A 137 -10.91 11.70 7.94
CA LEU A 137 -10.29 13.01 8.13
C LEU A 137 -8.78 12.87 7.88
N SER A 138 -8.22 13.73 7.06
CA SER A 138 -6.79 13.69 6.77
C SER A 138 -6.22 15.06 6.37
N ARG A 139 -4.95 15.06 6.02
CA ARG A 139 -4.17 16.27 5.76
C ARG A 139 -3.08 16.02 4.72
N ALA A 140 -2.63 17.09 4.07
CA ALA A 140 -1.60 17.04 3.06
C ALA A 140 -0.77 18.33 2.98
N ASN A 141 0.47 18.18 2.50
CA ASN A 141 1.35 19.32 2.20
C ASN A 141 1.79 19.31 0.74
N LYS A 142 1.92 20.49 0.17
CA LYS A 142 2.48 20.69 -1.17
C LYS A 142 3.94 20.22 -1.23
N SER A 143 4.34 19.69 -2.35
CA SER A 143 5.75 19.55 -2.72
C SER A 143 6.26 20.91 -3.17
N LEU A 144 6.71 21.76 -2.25
CA LEU A 144 6.92 23.19 -2.44
C LEU A 144 7.68 23.54 -3.72
N ARG A 145 8.85 22.93 -3.91
CA ARG A 145 9.70 23.21 -5.06
C ARG A 145 9.01 22.84 -6.37
N ASN A 146 8.52 21.62 -6.47
CA ASN A 146 7.92 21.13 -7.71
C ASN A 146 6.63 21.83 -8.04
N PHE A 147 5.78 22.08 -7.03
CA PHE A 147 4.49 22.75 -7.22
C PHE A 147 4.69 24.14 -7.82
N SER A 148 5.56 24.95 -7.24
CA SER A 148 5.85 26.32 -7.73
C SER A 148 6.50 26.32 -9.10
N GLN A 149 7.42 25.39 -9.39
CA GLN A 149 8.04 25.26 -10.71
C GLN A 149 7.00 24.90 -11.78
N PHE A 150 6.04 24.03 -11.46
CA PHE A 150 5.01 23.62 -12.40
C PHE A 150 4.03 24.77 -12.67
N VAL A 151 3.61 25.52 -11.63
CA VAL A 151 2.81 26.73 -11.82
C VAL A 151 3.52 27.71 -12.74
N ALA A 152 4.81 27.97 -12.51
CA ALA A 152 5.58 28.92 -13.32
C ALA A 152 5.71 28.47 -14.80
N ALA A 153 5.92 27.18 -15.05
CA ALA A 153 5.99 26.66 -16.41
C ALA A 153 4.65 26.80 -17.14
N LEU A 154 3.56 26.38 -16.47
CA LEU A 154 2.22 26.50 -17.07
C LEU A 154 1.81 27.94 -17.30
N ALA A 155 2.18 28.89 -16.42
CA ALA A 155 1.87 30.30 -16.56
C ALA A 155 2.46 30.92 -17.84
N VAL A 156 3.64 30.43 -18.27
CA VAL A 156 4.25 30.89 -19.54
C VAL A 156 3.83 30.06 -20.76
N GLY A 157 2.82 29.19 -20.62
CA GLY A 157 2.30 28.35 -21.70
C GLY A 157 3.10 27.09 -21.97
N GLU A 158 4.09 26.75 -21.12
CA GLU A 158 4.93 25.58 -21.27
C GLU A 158 4.51 24.43 -20.37
N GLN A 159 4.80 23.19 -20.79
CA GLN A 159 4.64 22.03 -19.92
C GLN A 159 5.84 21.87 -18.99
N PRO A 160 5.64 21.42 -17.74
CA PRO A 160 6.73 21.13 -16.82
C PRO A 160 7.73 20.13 -17.40
N ASP A 161 9.02 20.31 -17.06
CA ASP A 161 10.04 19.35 -17.48
C ASP A 161 9.76 17.95 -16.91
N PRO A 162 9.61 16.92 -17.75
CA PRO A 162 9.42 15.55 -17.30
C PRO A 162 10.50 15.07 -16.32
N ALA A 163 11.74 15.56 -16.40
CA ALA A 163 12.79 15.23 -15.45
C ALA A 163 12.47 15.68 -14.01
N ALA A 164 11.79 16.82 -13.84
CA ALA A 164 11.33 17.26 -12.52
C ALA A 164 10.26 16.34 -11.94
N LEU A 165 9.41 15.76 -12.79
CA LEU A 165 8.42 14.73 -12.40
C LEU A 165 9.08 13.44 -11.95
N THR A 166 10.18 13.03 -12.59
CA THR A 166 10.87 11.78 -12.25
C THR A 166 11.43 11.83 -10.83
N ALA A 167 11.88 12.98 -10.38
CA ALA A 167 12.47 13.12 -9.05
C ALA A 167 11.44 12.87 -7.92
N VAL A 168 10.16 13.23 -8.10
CA VAL A 168 9.16 13.20 -7.02
C VAL A 168 7.85 12.49 -7.40
N GLY A 169 7.34 12.61 -8.62
CA GLY A 169 6.15 11.89 -9.11
C GLY A 169 4.82 12.36 -8.49
N TYR A 170 4.79 13.47 -7.73
CA TYR A 170 3.59 13.97 -7.07
C TYR A 170 3.67 15.49 -6.78
N LEU A 171 2.50 16.12 -6.65
CA LEU A 171 2.36 17.52 -6.25
C LEU A 171 2.07 17.70 -4.75
N TYR A 172 1.33 16.76 -4.16
CA TYR A 172 0.98 16.75 -2.74
C TYR A 172 1.42 15.46 -2.05
N ARG A 173 1.73 15.58 -0.76
CA ARG A 173 1.98 14.46 0.15
C ARG A 173 0.91 14.42 1.23
N THR A 174 0.36 13.26 1.50
CA THR A 174 -0.67 13.05 2.51
C THR A 174 -0.24 12.06 3.57
N THR A 175 -0.93 12.06 4.70
CA THR A 175 -0.81 11.06 5.76
C THR A 175 -2.03 10.13 5.83
N ALA A 176 -2.97 10.23 4.89
CA ALA A 176 -4.23 9.48 4.90
C ALA A 176 -4.06 7.96 5.04
N VAL A 177 -2.98 7.40 4.50
CA VAL A 177 -2.68 5.96 4.55
C VAL A 177 -1.64 5.60 5.61
N TYR A 178 -1.50 6.40 6.64
CA TYR A 178 -0.50 6.16 7.70
C TYR A 178 -0.83 4.93 8.58
N GLY A 179 -2.06 4.42 8.58
CA GLY A 179 -2.43 3.08 9.05
C GLY A 179 -2.39 2.82 10.57
N ASN A 180 -2.02 3.81 11.41
CA ASN A 180 -2.00 3.65 12.87
C ASN A 180 -3.17 4.34 13.60
N GLY A 181 -4.18 4.78 12.86
CA GLY A 181 -5.38 5.43 13.40
C GLY A 181 -5.21 6.88 13.83
N LYS A 182 -3.99 7.43 13.84
CA LYS A 182 -3.78 8.85 14.21
C LYS A 182 -4.02 9.82 13.04
N PHE A 183 -3.81 9.35 11.83
CA PHE A 183 -3.96 10.15 10.61
C PHE A 183 -4.78 9.37 9.60
N GLY A 184 -5.79 9.98 9.04
CA GLY A 184 -6.80 9.26 8.28
C GLY A 184 -7.72 8.48 9.21
N ILE A 185 -8.21 9.18 10.25
CA ILE A 185 -9.18 8.61 11.17
C ILE A 185 -10.38 8.16 10.36
N ALA A 186 -10.64 6.88 10.36
CA ALA A 186 -11.81 6.29 9.75
C ALA A 186 -12.73 5.75 10.83
N ASP A 187 -14.01 5.95 10.68
CA ASP A 187 -15.00 5.25 11.48
C ASP A 187 -15.13 3.81 10.96
N PHE A 188 -14.30 2.93 11.48
CA PHE A 188 -14.25 1.54 11.03
C PHE A 188 -15.58 0.82 11.21
N ALA A 189 -16.29 1.03 12.33
CA ALA A 189 -17.56 0.36 12.60
C ALA A 189 -18.66 0.78 11.60
N ARG A 190 -18.59 1.99 11.07
CA ARG A 190 -19.49 2.48 10.04
C ARG A 190 -19.07 2.01 8.66
N LEU A 191 -17.78 2.05 8.36
CA LEU A 191 -17.23 1.61 7.08
C LEU A 191 -17.46 0.12 6.82
N GLU A 192 -17.41 -0.72 7.85
CA GLU A 192 -17.73 -2.15 7.74
C GLU A 192 -19.15 -2.41 7.19
N ARG A 193 -20.08 -1.51 7.46
CA ARG A 193 -21.48 -1.62 6.99
C ARG A 193 -21.74 -0.90 5.67
N ASN A 194 -20.74 -0.17 5.18
CA ASN A 194 -20.86 0.61 3.96
C ASN A 194 -20.55 -0.26 2.75
N THR A 195 -21.49 -0.41 1.83
CA THR A 195 -21.37 -1.29 0.66
C THR A 195 -20.30 -0.82 -0.33
N ASP A 196 -20.01 0.49 -0.38
CA ASP A 196 -19.03 1.06 -1.29
C ASP A 196 -17.61 1.01 -0.73
N LEU A 197 -17.47 1.25 0.59
CA LEU A 197 -16.19 1.51 1.23
C LEU A 197 -15.81 0.49 2.32
N ASN A 198 -16.47 -0.67 2.35
CA ASN A 198 -16.25 -1.73 3.35
C ASN A 198 -14.91 -2.47 3.21
N ARG A 199 -14.19 -2.30 2.10
CA ARG A 199 -12.87 -2.92 1.94
C ARG A 199 -11.82 -2.17 2.75
N PRO A 200 -10.77 -2.86 3.21
CA PRO A 200 -9.70 -2.21 3.96
C PRO A 200 -9.14 -0.99 3.24
N PHE A 201 -9.05 0.12 3.94
CA PHE A 201 -8.51 1.40 3.46
C PHE A 201 -9.25 2.05 2.28
N SER A 202 -10.39 1.55 1.83
CA SER A 202 -11.11 2.10 0.67
C SER A 202 -11.45 3.58 0.82
N ALA A 203 -11.95 4.00 1.98
CA ALA A 203 -12.30 5.39 2.24
C ALA A 203 -11.07 6.30 2.24
N GLN A 204 -9.97 5.85 2.85
CA GLN A 204 -8.70 6.59 2.82
C GLN A 204 -8.13 6.68 1.40
N MET A 205 -8.20 5.60 0.63
CA MET A 205 -7.75 5.57 -0.76
C MET A 205 -8.62 6.48 -1.64
N LEU A 206 -9.94 6.53 -1.41
CA LEU A 206 -10.83 7.45 -2.09
C LEU A 206 -10.43 8.91 -1.82
N ALA A 207 -10.20 9.25 -0.56
CA ALA A 207 -9.75 10.58 -0.18
C ALA A 207 -8.42 10.97 -0.85
N VAL A 208 -7.47 10.04 -0.94
CA VAL A 208 -6.17 10.25 -1.62
C VAL A 208 -6.36 10.40 -3.13
N TYR A 209 -7.25 9.62 -3.73
CA TYR A 209 -7.55 9.71 -5.16
C TYR A 209 -8.14 11.08 -5.53
N VAL A 210 -9.09 11.57 -4.74
CA VAL A 210 -9.70 12.90 -4.96
C VAL A 210 -8.69 14.02 -4.68
N LEU A 211 -7.84 13.88 -3.67
CA LEU A 211 -6.75 14.83 -3.43
C LEU A 211 -5.79 14.94 -4.63
N ARG A 212 -5.55 13.84 -5.35
CA ARG A 212 -4.77 13.88 -6.60
C ARG A 212 -5.44 14.76 -7.64
N GLN A 213 -6.73 14.59 -7.88
CA GLN A 213 -7.48 15.42 -8.81
C GLN A 213 -7.45 16.90 -8.38
N PHE A 214 -7.73 17.17 -7.11
CA PHE A 214 -7.65 18.52 -6.55
C PHE A 214 -6.27 19.17 -6.76
N SER A 215 -5.18 18.42 -6.57
CA SER A 215 -3.83 18.96 -6.73
C SER A 215 -3.53 19.43 -8.16
N ILE A 216 -4.08 18.76 -9.15
CA ILE A 216 -3.96 19.10 -10.57
C ILE A 216 -4.82 20.35 -10.89
N GLU A 217 -6.06 20.37 -10.42
CA GLU A 217 -6.96 21.50 -10.63
C GLU A 217 -6.46 22.78 -9.95
N GLN A 218 -5.90 22.68 -8.73
CA GLN A 218 -5.29 23.82 -8.05
C GLN A 218 -4.05 24.32 -8.79
N LEU A 219 -3.22 23.42 -9.35
CA LEU A 219 -2.08 23.78 -10.16
C LEU A 219 -2.52 24.62 -11.38
N ASN A 220 -3.49 24.11 -12.13
CA ASN A 220 -4.04 24.81 -13.30
C ASN A 220 -4.70 26.15 -12.94
N HIS A 221 -5.41 26.20 -11.80
CA HIS A 221 -6.01 27.45 -11.28
C HIS A 221 -4.93 28.50 -11.03
N LEU A 222 -3.89 28.15 -10.28
CA LEU A 222 -2.83 29.10 -9.94
C LEU A 222 -2.04 29.58 -11.17
N ALA A 223 -1.80 28.71 -12.15
CA ALA A 223 -1.18 29.11 -13.41
C ALA A 223 -2.05 30.14 -14.15
N ARG A 224 -3.35 29.91 -14.25
CA ARG A 224 -4.29 30.84 -14.89
C ARG A 224 -4.40 32.18 -14.14
N VAL A 225 -4.42 32.15 -12.81
CA VAL A 225 -4.43 33.39 -11.99
C VAL A 225 -3.15 34.19 -12.21
N GLN A 226 -1.99 33.50 -12.27
CA GLN A 226 -0.71 34.18 -12.48
C GLN A 226 -0.58 34.79 -13.89
N ALA A 227 -1.12 34.16 -14.92
CA ALA A 227 -1.01 34.60 -16.31
C ALA A 227 -2.27 34.21 -17.12
N PRO A 228 -3.37 34.96 -16.99
CA PRO A 228 -4.66 34.58 -17.59
C PRO A 228 -4.64 34.39 -19.11
N ASP A 229 -3.79 35.14 -19.80
CA ASP A 229 -3.74 35.18 -21.27
C ASP A 229 -2.81 34.10 -21.86
N THR A 230 -1.86 33.58 -21.08
CA THR A 230 -0.81 32.67 -21.58
C THR A 230 -0.79 31.31 -20.93
N ALA A 231 -1.45 31.14 -19.79
CA ALA A 231 -1.38 29.90 -19.03
C ALA A 231 -1.91 28.70 -19.84
N ALA A 232 -1.12 27.64 -19.87
CA ALA A 232 -1.55 26.34 -20.37
C ALA A 232 -2.10 25.48 -19.23
N GLU A 233 -2.96 24.52 -19.57
CA GLU A 233 -3.31 23.45 -18.66
C GLU A 233 -2.26 22.33 -18.69
N LEU A 234 -2.08 21.64 -17.57
CA LEU A 234 -1.21 20.49 -17.50
C LEU A 234 -1.67 19.41 -18.50
N ALA A 235 -0.77 18.93 -19.34
CA ALA A 235 -1.09 17.94 -20.37
C ALA A 235 -1.67 16.65 -19.76
N PRO A 236 -2.67 16.01 -20.40
CA PRO A 236 -3.35 14.82 -19.86
C PRO A 236 -2.40 13.67 -19.49
N GLU A 237 -1.34 13.47 -20.28
CA GLU A 237 -0.34 12.44 -20.02
C GLU A 237 0.44 12.71 -18.73
N LEU A 238 0.74 13.99 -18.45
CA LEU A 238 1.39 14.42 -17.22
C LEU A 238 0.43 14.35 -16.02
N GLN A 239 -0.84 14.73 -16.22
CA GLN A 239 -1.88 14.58 -15.19
C GLN A 239 -2.00 13.11 -14.78
N ARG A 240 -2.04 12.18 -15.75
CA ARG A 240 -2.15 10.76 -15.50
C ARG A 240 -0.89 10.19 -14.83
N TYR A 241 0.30 10.67 -15.20
CA TYR A 241 1.55 10.24 -14.60
C TYR A 241 1.71 10.70 -13.15
N LEU A 242 1.13 11.82 -12.75
CA LEU A 242 1.18 12.32 -11.38
C LEU A 242 0.37 11.44 -10.43
N GLY A 243 0.98 11.09 -9.31
CA GLY A 243 0.32 10.43 -8.19
C GLY A 243 0.17 11.37 -6.98
N ILE A 244 -0.03 10.77 -5.81
CA ILE A 244 0.03 11.42 -4.50
C ILE A 244 1.16 10.79 -3.68
N GLY A 245 2.01 11.65 -3.12
CA GLY A 245 3.07 11.25 -2.22
C GLY A 245 2.53 10.87 -0.84
N ASN A 246 3.19 9.91 -0.22
CA ASN A 246 3.05 9.65 1.20
C ASN A 246 4.46 9.42 1.75
N SER A 247 4.71 9.90 2.97
CA SER A 247 5.93 9.56 3.68
C SER A 247 5.56 8.64 4.82
N THR A 248 6.19 7.50 4.86
CA THR A 248 5.91 6.50 5.89
C THR A 248 7.19 6.19 6.65
N GLY A 249 7.09 6.20 7.96
CA GLY A 249 8.19 5.90 8.86
C GLY A 249 8.22 4.43 9.27
N LEU A 250 9.34 4.00 9.83
CA LEU A 250 9.50 2.65 10.37
C LEU A 250 8.46 2.31 11.44
N GLY A 251 7.87 3.32 12.09
CA GLY A 251 6.74 3.16 13.03
C GLY A 251 5.52 2.45 12.44
N MET A 252 5.44 2.39 11.11
CA MET A 252 4.39 1.67 10.40
C MET A 252 4.71 0.21 10.14
N ALA A 253 5.95 -0.21 10.32
CA ALA A 253 6.37 -1.59 10.07
C ALA A 253 5.59 -2.64 10.91
N PRO A 254 5.29 -2.42 12.20
CA PRO A 254 4.53 -3.36 13.01
C PRO A 254 3.08 -3.57 12.56
N PHE A 255 2.53 -2.72 11.70
CA PHE A 255 1.14 -2.83 11.23
C PHE A 255 0.83 -4.23 10.69
N LEU A 256 1.67 -4.77 9.82
CA LEU A 256 1.43 -6.10 9.24
C LEU A 256 1.47 -7.20 10.29
N ILE A 257 2.39 -7.12 11.25
CA ILE A 257 2.50 -8.10 12.33
C ILE A 257 1.21 -8.12 13.18
N ASN A 258 0.55 -6.97 13.31
CA ASN A 258 -0.69 -6.84 14.09
C ASN A 258 -1.96 -7.23 13.29
N HIS A 259 -1.83 -7.50 11.98
CA HIS A 259 -2.96 -7.83 11.10
C HIS A 259 -2.72 -9.13 10.31
N PRO A 260 -2.59 -10.28 11.00
CA PRO A 260 -2.23 -11.54 10.34
C PRO A 260 -3.34 -12.10 9.45
N GLN A 261 -4.62 -11.85 9.76
CA GLN A 261 -5.72 -12.28 8.90
C GLN A 261 -5.75 -11.49 7.58
N LEU A 262 -5.47 -10.18 7.64
CA LEU A 262 -5.31 -9.35 6.44
C LEU A 262 -4.16 -9.87 5.57
N ILE A 263 -3.02 -10.20 6.17
CA ILE A 263 -1.88 -10.80 5.45
C ILE A 263 -2.32 -12.12 4.80
N GLN A 264 -2.96 -13.00 5.55
CA GLN A 264 -3.43 -14.29 5.05
C GLN A 264 -4.29 -14.10 3.80
N GLN A 265 -5.28 -13.22 3.84
CA GLN A 265 -6.19 -13.00 2.72
C GLN A 265 -5.45 -12.46 1.49
N TRP A 266 -4.60 -11.46 1.69
CA TRP A 266 -3.84 -10.85 0.60
C TRP A 266 -2.86 -11.80 -0.07
N ILE A 267 -2.05 -12.50 0.73
CA ILE A 267 -1.05 -13.42 0.21
C ILE A 267 -1.73 -14.63 -0.41
N TYR A 268 -2.74 -15.19 0.25
CA TYR A 268 -3.49 -16.33 -0.29
C TYR A 268 -4.18 -16.00 -1.61
N GLY A 269 -4.85 -14.83 -1.70
CA GLY A 269 -5.45 -14.36 -2.95
C GLY A 269 -4.41 -14.19 -4.07
N ARG A 270 -3.26 -13.58 -3.73
CA ARG A 270 -2.14 -13.43 -4.69
C ARG A 270 -1.59 -14.77 -5.16
N GLU A 271 -1.35 -15.71 -4.27
CA GLU A 271 -0.84 -17.04 -4.61
C GLU A 271 -1.84 -17.85 -5.44
N ARG A 272 -3.13 -17.75 -5.15
CA ARG A 272 -4.19 -18.35 -5.99
C ARG A 272 -4.19 -17.77 -7.40
N ALA A 273 -4.15 -16.44 -7.53
CA ALA A 273 -4.10 -15.79 -8.83
C ALA A 273 -2.85 -16.21 -9.62
N LEU A 274 -1.70 -16.29 -8.95
CA LEU A 274 -0.45 -16.74 -9.56
C LEU A 274 -0.51 -18.20 -10.00
N ALA A 275 -1.01 -19.09 -9.16
CA ALA A 275 -1.18 -20.51 -9.50
C ALA A 275 -2.06 -20.69 -10.73
N CYS A 276 -3.20 -19.95 -10.79
CA CYS A 276 -4.06 -19.95 -11.97
C CYS A 276 -3.35 -19.39 -13.21
N ALA A 277 -2.60 -18.29 -13.07
CA ALA A 277 -1.88 -17.68 -14.20
C ALA A 277 -0.80 -18.61 -14.77
N ARG A 278 -0.06 -19.33 -13.90
CA ARG A 278 0.96 -20.31 -14.32
C ARG A 278 0.40 -21.50 -15.12
N LEU A 279 -0.88 -21.82 -14.91
CA LEU A 279 -1.56 -22.92 -15.60
C LEU A 279 -2.20 -22.49 -16.93
N GLN A 280 -2.25 -21.18 -17.24
CA GLN A 280 -2.81 -20.72 -18.49
C GLN A 280 -1.92 -21.13 -19.68
N PRO A 281 -2.50 -21.70 -20.74
CA PRO A 281 -1.72 -22.01 -21.94
C PRO A 281 -1.27 -20.71 -22.63
N ALA A 282 0.02 -20.58 -22.88
CA ALA A 282 0.55 -19.41 -23.55
C ALA A 282 0.46 -19.54 -25.08
N SER A 283 -0.25 -18.59 -25.72
CA SER A 283 -0.17 -18.34 -27.15
C SER A 283 0.90 -17.31 -27.47
N GLU A 284 1.29 -17.16 -28.75
CA GLU A 284 2.21 -16.09 -29.17
C GLU A 284 1.69 -14.69 -28.80
N LYS A 285 0.38 -14.46 -28.88
CA LYS A 285 -0.23 -13.21 -28.42
C LYS A 285 0.01 -12.98 -26.92
N CYS A 286 -0.17 -14.00 -26.10
CA CYS A 286 0.03 -13.93 -24.66
C CYS A 286 1.52 -13.74 -24.30
N ARG A 287 2.40 -14.46 -24.97
CA ARG A 287 3.85 -14.30 -24.84
C ARG A 287 4.28 -12.86 -25.15
N ASN A 288 3.82 -12.31 -26.27
CA ASN A 288 4.15 -10.94 -26.67
C ASN A 288 3.57 -9.89 -25.70
N LYS A 289 2.37 -10.13 -25.13
CA LYS A 289 1.79 -9.27 -24.08
C LYS A 289 2.67 -9.30 -22.83
N LEU A 290 3.12 -10.47 -22.39
CA LEU A 290 4.03 -10.59 -21.23
C LEU A 290 5.36 -9.89 -21.50
N LEU A 291 5.95 -10.09 -22.66
CA LEU A 291 7.19 -9.42 -23.07
C LEU A 291 7.02 -7.89 -23.04
N ALA A 292 5.92 -7.35 -23.55
CA ALA A 292 5.64 -5.91 -23.49
C ALA A 292 5.52 -5.40 -22.06
N LEU A 293 4.87 -6.15 -21.16
CA LEU A 293 4.79 -5.81 -19.73
C LEU A 293 6.16 -5.84 -19.07
N MET A 294 7.00 -6.83 -19.38
CA MET A 294 8.36 -6.93 -18.87
C MET A 294 9.25 -5.78 -19.33
N LEU A 295 9.19 -5.43 -20.60
CA LEU A 295 9.91 -4.28 -21.16
C LEU A 295 9.47 -2.97 -20.51
N ARG A 296 8.15 -2.82 -20.25
CA ARG A 296 7.61 -1.66 -19.54
C ARG A 296 8.12 -1.59 -18.10
N ALA A 297 8.07 -2.69 -17.36
CA ALA A 297 8.58 -2.75 -15.99
C ALA A 297 10.11 -2.50 -15.93
N HIS A 298 10.86 -3.06 -16.86
CA HIS A 298 12.29 -2.85 -16.99
C HIS A 298 12.61 -1.35 -17.23
N ARG A 299 11.93 -0.70 -18.19
CA ARG A 299 12.09 0.74 -18.46
C ARG A 299 11.70 1.59 -17.26
N TYR A 300 10.60 1.25 -16.56
CA TYR A 300 10.18 1.92 -15.34
C TYR A 300 11.27 1.89 -14.25
N LEU A 301 11.86 0.72 -14.01
CA LEU A 301 12.95 0.55 -13.04
C LEU A 301 14.20 1.34 -13.42
N GLN A 302 14.56 1.39 -14.70
CA GLN A 302 15.67 2.19 -15.20
C GLN A 302 15.45 3.70 -15.02
N GLN A 303 14.20 4.16 -15.16
CA GLN A 303 13.82 5.57 -14.97
C GLN A 303 13.66 5.95 -13.49
N THR A 304 13.60 4.96 -12.58
CA THR A 304 13.41 5.24 -11.16
C THR A 304 14.69 5.78 -10.53
N VAL A 305 14.66 7.06 -10.16
CA VAL A 305 15.76 7.73 -9.47
C VAL A 305 15.53 7.71 -7.97
N THR A 306 16.56 7.41 -7.21
CA THR A 306 16.59 7.47 -5.74
C THR A 306 17.96 7.98 -5.26
N GLU A 307 17.99 8.71 -4.14
CA GLU A 307 19.23 9.17 -3.51
C GLU A 307 19.88 8.08 -2.66
N ASP A 308 19.12 7.05 -2.27
CA ASP A 308 19.60 5.93 -1.46
C ASP A 308 20.44 4.97 -2.30
N GLN A 309 21.71 4.76 -1.89
CA GLN A 309 22.66 3.92 -2.62
C GLN A 309 22.25 2.44 -2.61
N ALA A 310 21.75 1.94 -1.50
CA ALA A 310 21.33 0.54 -1.38
C ALA A 310 20.12 0.27 -2.28
N GLN A 311 19.14 1.19 -2.31
CA GLN A 311 18.00 1.09 -3.22
C GLN A 311 18.43 1.23 -4.69
N THR A 312 19.39 2.10 -5.00
CA THR A 312 19.95 2.23 -6.36
C THR A 312 20.59 0.91 -6.79
N GLN A 313 21.39 0.30 -5.94
CA GLN A 313 22.02 -0.99 -6.26
C GLN A 313 20.97 -2.11 -6.40
N ARG A 314 19.96 -2.13 -5.53
CA ARG A 314 18.83 -3.07 -5.63
C ARG A 314 18.12 -2.93 -6.98
N ASN A 315 17.78 -1.71 -7.39
CA ASN A 315 17.14 -1.44 -8.70
C ASN A 315 18.01 -1.94 -9.86
N ARG A 316 19.33 -1.69 -9.83
CA ARG A 316 20.25 -2.19 -10.85
C ARG A 316 20.27 -3.72 -10.95
N ASN A 317 20.30 -4.39 -9.81
CA ASN A 317 20.28 -5.86 -9.76
C ASN A 317 18.97 -6.42 -10.34
N ILE A 318 17.83 -5.79 -10.03
CA ILE A 318 16.54 -6.17 -10.60
C ILE A 318 16.55 -5.97 -12.13
N VAL A 319 17.00 -4.81 -12.61
CA VAL A 319 17.10 -4.48 -14.04
C VAL A 319 17.93 -5.55 -14.77
N GLN A 320 19.10 -5.90 -14.22
CA GLN A 320 19.96 -6.92 -14.82
C GLN A 320 19.30 -8.32 -14.85
N SER A 321 18.62 -8.69 -13.76
CA SER A 321 17.91 -9.97 -13.70
C SER A 321 16.74 -10.01 -14.67
N VAL A 322 15.96 -8.92 -14.74
CA VAL A 322 14.81 -8.82 -15.66
C VAL A 322 15.27 -8.85 -17.12
N GLN A 323 16.42 -8.24 -17.47
CA GLN A 323 16.96 -8.34 -18.80
C GLN A 323 17.26 -9.78 -19.21
N LYS A 324 17.86 -10.59 -18.32
CA LYS A 324 18.09 -12.03 -18.60
C LYS A 324 16.79 -12.77 -18.87
N VAL A 325 15.73 -12.44 -18.13
CA VAL A 325 14.40 -13.03 -18.31
C VAL A 325 13.79 -12.61 -19.66
N ILE A 326 13.93 -11.34 -20.04
CA ILE A 326 13.51 -10.85 -21.35
C ILE A 326 14.25 -11.63 -22.47
N ASP A 327 15.58 -11.74 -22.38
CA ASP A 327 16.39 -12.49 -23.34
C ASP A 327 16.00 -13.97 -23.43
N TRP A 328 15.60 -14.58 -22.31
CA TRP A 328 15.10 -15.96 -22.27
C TRP A 328 13.75 -16.05 -22.98
N LEU A 329 12.81 -15.15 -22.65
CA LEU A 329 11.47 -15.12 -23.22
C LEU A 329 11.49 -14.84 -24.73
N GLU A 330 12.40 -13.98 -25.21
CA GLU A 330 12.57 -13.71 -26.65
C GLU A 330 13.02 -14.94 -27.45
N ARG A 331 13.83 -15.80 -26.84
CA ARG A 331 14.35 -17.03 -27.50
C ARG A 331 13.42 -18.21 -27.36
N THR A 332 12.45 -18.16 -26.43
CA THR A 332 11.55 -19.27 -26.17
C THR A 332 10.22 -19.06 -26.88
N PRO A 333 9.83 -19.93 -27.83
CA PRO A 333 8.54 -19.83 -28.51
C PRO A 333 7.39 -20.11 -27.52
N ALA A 334 6.20 -19.61 -27.86
CA ALA A 334 5.02 -19.87 -27.05
C ALA A 334 4.63 -21.36 -27.10
N HIS A 335 4.32 -21.91 -25.92
CA HIS A 335 3.80 -23.26 -25.75
C HIS A 335 2.98 -23.34 -24.45
N PRO A 336 2.15 -24.37 -24.24
CA PRO A 336 1.21 -24.42 -23.11
C PRO A 336 1.85 -24.32 -21.71
N ALA A 337 3.10 -24.77 -21.54
CA ALA A 337 3.80 -24.77 -20.25
C ALA A 337 4.73 -23.55 -20.04
N LEU A 338 4.75 -22.59 -20.97
CA LEU A 338 5.70 -21.47 -20.98
C LEU A 338 5.82 -20.74 -19.64
N TYR A 339 4.72 -20.45 -18.98
CA TYR A 339 4.74 -19.66 -17.74
C TYR A 339 5.32 -20.44 -16.55
N ARG A 340 5.09 -21.76 -16.52
CA ARG A 340 5.70 -22.63 -15.51
C ARG A 340 7.21 -22.69 -15.74
N GLU A 341 7.63 -22.98 -16.94
CA GLU A 341 9.06 -23.04 -17.29
C GLU A 341 9.77 -21.71 -17.05
N LEU A 342 9.10 -20.58 -17.36
CA LEU A 342 9.61 -19.24 -17.07
C LEU A 342 9.84 -19.02 -15.57
N THR A 343 8.87 -19.40 -14.74
CA THR A 343 9.00 -19.22 -13.29
C THR A 343 10.05 -20.15 -12.70
N ASP A 344 10.10 -21.41 -13.14
CA ASP A 344 11.10 -22.38 -12.68
C ASP A 344 12.51 -21.93 -13.09
N TRP A 345 12.69 -21.46 -14.33
CA TRP A 345 13.96 -20.91 -14.79
C TRP A 345 14.37 -19.65 -14.01
N ALA A 346 13.40 -18.77 -13.72
CA ALA A 346 13.66 -17.53 -12.98
C ALA A 346 14.05 -17.82 -11.51
N ASP A 347 13.49 -18.83 -10.90
CA ASP A 347 13.83 -19.24 -9.53
C ASP A 347 15.31 -19.69 -9.42
N GLU A 348 15.89 -20.23 -10.49
CA GLU A 348 17.29 -20.67 -10.52
C GLU A 348 18.27 -19.55 -10.95
N HIS A 349 17.82 -18.59 -11.77
CA HIS A 349 18.73 -17.68 -12.50
C HIS A 349 18.56 -16.21 -12.18
N SER A 350 17.58 -15.83 -11.34
CA SER A 350 17.28 -14.44 -11.05
C SER A 350 17.17 -14.13 -9.56
N SER A 351 17.27 -12.85 -9.20
CA SER A 351 17.09 -12.42 -7.81
C SER A 351 15.64 -12.59 -7.35
N VAL A 352 15.42 -12.72 -6.04
CA VAL A 352 14.08 -12.84 -5.44
C VAL A 352 13.17 -11.70 -5.89
N GLU A 353 13.70 -10.50 -6.02
CA GLU A 353 12.94 -9.34 -6.49
C GLU A 353 12.48 -9.49 -7.95
N ALA A 354 13.33 -10.03 -8.81
CA ALA A 354 12.96 -10.27 -10.21
C ALA A 354 11.94 -11.41 -10.32
N GLN A 355 12.07 -12.46 -9.52
CA GLN A 355 11.07 -13.53 -9.41
C GLN A 355 9.71 -12.96 -9.03
N GLU A 356 9.66 -12.11 -7.99
CA GLU A 356 8.40 -11.50 -7.53
C GLU A 356 7.85 -10.47 -8.53
N LEU A 357 8.70 -9.80 -9.31
CA LEU A 357 8.27 -8.97 -10.44
C LEU A 357 7.58 -9.82 -11.52
N ILE A 358 8.21 -10.92 -11.96
CA ILE A 358 7.63 -11.85 -12.94
C ILE A 358 6.28 -12.37 -12.46
N ASN A 359 6.21 -12.82 -11.21
CA ASN A 359 4.98 -13.29 -10.60
C ASN A 359 3.89 -12.21 -10.61
N THR A 360 4.26 -10.95 -10.31
CA THR A 360 3.33 -9.82 -10.40
C THR A 360 2.84 -9.59 -11.84
N LEU A 361 3.75 -9.63 -12.82
CA LEU A 361 3.39 -9.44 -14.23
C LEU A 361 2.50 -10.57 -14.77
N LEU A 362 2.70 -11.80 -14.32
CA LEU A 362 1.79 -12.91 -14.67
C LEU A 362 0.37 -12.68 -14.13
N ILE A 363 0.23 -12.14 -12.91
CA ILE A 363 -1.09 -11.74 -12.37
C ILE A 363 -1.68 -10.59 -13.20
N GLU A 364 -0.86 -9.61 -13.62
CA GLU A 364 -1.30 -8.49 -14.47
C GLU A 364 -1.78 -8.92 -15.86
N MET A 365 -1.32 -10.07 -16.35
CA MET A 365 -1.75 -10.63 -17.64
C MET A 365 -3.23 -11.00 -17.66
N TYR A 366 -3.82 -11.39 -16.53
CA TYR A 366 -5.11 -12.05 -16.40
C TYR A 366 -6.01 -11.32 -15.40
N PRO A 367 -6.60 -10.16 -15.80
CA PRO A 367 -7.48 -9.37 -14.90
C PRO A 367 -8.64 -10.18 -14.31
N GLU A 368 -9.18 -11.11 -15.11
CA GLU A 368 -10.31 -11.97 -14.73
C GLU A 368 -10.01 -12.91 -13.55
N LEU A 369 -8.77 -13.30 -13.36
CA LEU A 369 -8.37 -14.11 -12.21
C LEU A 369 -8.42 -13.33 -10.89
N VAL A 370 -8.21 -12.03 -10.97
CA VAL A 370 -8.25 -11.13 -9.82
C VAL A 370 -9.67 -10.72 -9.47
N ASP A 371 -10.54 -10.59 -10.47
CA ASP A 371 -11.93 -10.16 -10.29
C ASP A 371 -12.73 -11.03 -9.33
N SER A 372 -12.51 -12.35 -9.39
CA SER A 372 -13.17 -13.29 -8.49
C SER A 372 -12.59 -13.31 -7.07
N LEU A 373 -11.37 -12.78 -6.89
CA LEU A 373 -10.68 -12.76 -5.59
C LEU A 373 -10.86 -11.41 -4.87
N ASP A 374 -11.17 -10.36 -5.61
CA ASP A 374 -11.25 -9.00 -5.08
C ASP A 374 -12.34 -8.87 -4.01
N ASP A 375 -13.43 -9.62 -4.12
CA ASP A 375 -14.51 -9.65 -3.11
C ASP A 375 -14.12 -10.44 -1.85
N GLU A 376 -13.13 -11.33 -1.93
CA GLU A 376 -12.63 -12.11 -0.79
C GLU A 376 -11.62 -11.31 0.07
N LEU A 377 -11.15 -10.16 -0.40
CA LEU A 377 -10.11 -9.36 0.27
C LEU A 377 -10.63 -8.41 1.36
N GLY A 378 -11.85 -8.61 1.84
CA GLY A 378 -12.39 -7.89 2.99
C GLY A 378 -12.03 -8.62 4.28
N CYS A 379 -11.41 -7.95 5.24
CA CYS A 379 -11.01 -8.60 6.48
C CYS A 379 -11.34 -7.80 7.72
N HIS A 380 -11.97 -8.47 8.66
CA HIS A 380 -12.06 -8.06 10.04
C HIS A 380 -11.09 -8.88 10.87
N GLU A 381 -10.17 -8.21 11.57
CA GLU A 381 -9.24 -8.88 12.48
C GLU A 381 -9.99 -9.36 13.74
N THR A 382 -10.62 -10.51 13.65
CA THR A 382 -11.28 -11.16 14.79
C THR A 382 -10.46 -12.36 15.24
N MET A 383 -9.89 -12.26 16.43
CA MET A 383 -9.16 -13.37 17.04
C MET A 383 -9.95 -13.91 18.22
N ASP A 384 -10.46 -15.12 18.07
CA ASP A 384 -11.28 -15.75 19.08
C ASP A 384 -10.44 -16.61 20.02
N LEU A 385 -10.81 -16.57 21.31
CA LEU A 385 -10.24 -17.45 22.30
C LEU A 385 -11.12 -18.70 22.44
N GLN A 386 -10.49 -19.87 22.35
CA GLN A 386 -11.13 -21.16 22.66
C GLN A 386 -10.66 -21.62 24.06
N PRO A 387 -11.35 -21.20 25.13
CA PRO A 387 -10.91 -21.46 26.51
C PRO A 387 -11.00 -22.95 26.88
N ASP A 388 -11.92 -23.67 26.25
CA ASP A 388 -12.20 -25.09 26.50
C ASP A 388 -11.30 -26.05 25.70
N MET A 389 -10.39 -25.50 24.90
CA MET A 389 -9.37 -26.31 24.23
C MET A 389 -8.42 -26.91 25.26
N LYS A 390 -8.04 -28.20 25.10
CA LYS A 390 -7.01 -28.82 25.94
C LYS A 390 -5.65 -28.17 25.68
N VAL A 391 -4.87 -27.92 26.74
CA VAL A 391 -3.50 -27.36 26.62
C VAL A 391 -2.58 -28.22 25.74
N ARG A 392 -2.76 -29.56 25.77
CA ARG A 392 -2.04 -30.46 24.87
C ARG A 392 -2.34 -30.16 23.40
N LYS A 393 -3.62 -29.88 23.07
CA LYS A 393 -4.01 -29.53 21.70
C LYS A 393 -3.41 -28.20 21.26
N LEU A 394 -3.38 -27.19 22.15
CA LEU A 394 -2.72 -25.93 21.87
C LEU A 394 -1.20 -26.13 21.59
N LYS A 395 -0.54 -26.99 22.38
CA LYS A 395 0.87 -27.34 22.15
C LYS A 395 1.07 -28.00 20.80
N GLU A 396 0.23 -28.97 20.43
CA GLU A 396 0.25 -29.63 19.10
C GLU A 396 0.06 -28.62 17.96
N LEU A 397 -0.83 -27.63 18.10
CA LEU A 397 -1.02 -26.56 17.09
C LEU A 397 0.27 -25.76 16.89
N ILE A 398 1.01 -25.47 17.97
CA ILE A 398 2.29 -24.77 17.85
C ILE A 398 3.30 -25.65 17.12
N GLU A 399 3.42 -26.91 17.48
CA GLU A 399 4.35 -27.85 16.86
C GLU A 399 4.07 -28.06 15.37
N GLN A 400 2.79 -28.08 14.96
CA GLN A 400 2.38 -28.31 13.58
C GLN A 400 2.44 -27.04 12.71
N SER A 401 1.94 -25.92 13.24
CA SER A 401 1.75 -24.70 12.42
C SER A 401 2.79 -23.60 12.68
N PHE A 402 3.49 -23.66 13.82
CA PHE A 402 4.43 -22.63 14.25
C PHE A 402 5.83 -23.19 14.60
N ALA A 403 6.17 -24.36 14.09
CA ALA A 403 7.49 -25.01 14.32
C ALA A 403 8.66 -24.05 13.99
N TRP A 404 8.50 -23.18 12.99
CA TRP A 404 9.47 -22.18 12.60
C TRP A 404 9.81 -21.16 13.73
N ALA A 405 8.93 -21.01 14.73
CA ALA A 405 9.15 -20.11 15.87
C ALA A 405 9.86 -20.77 17.05
N LEU A 406 10.02 -22.08 17.03
CA LEU A 406 10.56 -22.83 18.18
C LEU A 406 12.09 -22.80 18.27
N SER A 407 12.78 -22.35 17.21
CA SER A 407 14.24 -22.20 17.17
C SER A 407 14.76 -20.91 17.80
N TYR A 408 13.87 -20.02 18.24
CA TYR A 408 14.27 -18.76 18.87
C TYR A 408 14.92 -18.98 20.24
N SER A 409 16.06 -18.33 20.47
CA SER A 409 16.75 -18.32 21.76
C SER A 409 16.85 -16.91 22.33
N GLU A 410 16.34 -16.71 23.55
CA GLU A 410 16.48 -15.45 24.29
C GLU A 410 17.92 -15.19 24.74
N GLU A 411 18.75 -16.23 24.81
CA GLU A 411 20.16 -16.15 25.24
C GLU A 411 21.08 -15.74 24.09
N SER A 412 20.65 -15.89 22.85
CA SER A 412 21.40 -15.49 21.68
C SER A 412 21.40 -13.96 21.52
N ALA A 413 22.57 -13.36 21.54
CA ALA A 413 22.71 -11.91 21.26
C ALA A 413 22.25 -11.55 19.83
N GLU A 414 22.30 -12.50 18.91
CA GLU A 414 21.83 -12.31 17.53
C GLU A 414 20.32 -12.31 17.45
N ASP A 415 19.64 -13.16 18.22
CA ASP A 415 18.19 -13.26 18.27
C ASP A 415 17.53 -12.06 18.96
N ASN A 416 18.26 -11.33 19.79
CA ASN A 416 17.78 -10.18 20.56
C ASN A 416 18.14 -8.83 19.92
N TYR A 417 18.65 -8.83 18.69
CA TYR A 417 19.31 -7.66 18.14
C TYR A 417 18.34 -6.52 17.74
N TRP A 418 17.08 -6.82 17.38
CA TRP A 418 16.15 -5.87 16.80
C TRP A 418 14.89 -5.72 17.63
N PHE A 419 14.76 -4.55 18.30
CA PHE A 419 13.58 -4.16 19.05
C PHE A 419 13.11 -2.78 18.65
N TRP A 420 11.84 -2.50 18.91
CA TRP A 420 11.26 -1.20 18.75
C TRP A 420 11.06 -0.55 20.10
N TYR A 421 11.48 0.71 20.22
CA TYR A 421 11.27 1.53 21.37
C TYR A 421 10.13 2.51 21.12
N ARG A 422 9.26 2.70 22.08
CA ARG A 422 8.31 3.81 22.12
C ARG A 422 8.92 4.92 22.95
N SER A 423 9.00 6.14 22.38
CA SER A 423 9.39 7.31 23.14
C SER A 423 8.18 7.94 23.82
N ALA A 424 8.38 8.59 25.00
CA ALA A 424 7.35 9.29 25.76
C ALA A 424 6.64 10.40 24.94
N GLU A 425 7.40 11.08 24.07
CA GLU A 425 6.91 12.22 23.32
C GLU A 425 6.22 11.82 22.01
N LYS A 426 6.57 10.67 21.46
CA LYS A 426 6.02 10.17 20.18
C LYS A 426 5.83 8.68 20.29
N GLU A 427 4.62 8.21 20.05
CA GLU A 427 4.36 6.78 19.92
C GLU A 427 5.01 6.17 18.65
N GLU A 428 6.07 6.78 18.14
CA GLU A 428 6.87 6.26 17.06
C GLU A 428 7.86 5.25 17.60
N PRO A 429 7.77 3.99 17.18
CA PRO A 429 8.79 3.02 17.54
C PRO A 429 10.11 3.43 16.90
N ARG A 430 11.18 3.34 17.65
CA ARG A 430 12.55 3.50 17.16
C ARG A 430 13.19 2.14 17.05
N LEU A 431 13.96 1.94 16.00
CA LEU A 431 14.78 0.76 15.85
C LEU A 431 16.01 0.91 16.74
N GLY A 432 16.27 -0.10 17.56
CA GLY A 432 17.44 -0.13 18.42
C GLY A 432 17.91 -1.54 18.74
N VAL A 433 19.07 -1.63 19.32
CA VAL A 433 19.53 -2.81 20.04
C VAL A 433 18.76 -2.83 21.38
N ARG A 434 18.49 -4.00 21.93
CA ARG A 434 17.93 -4.13 23.27
C ARG A 434 18.92 -3.55 24.29
N ALA A 435 18.84 -2.24 24.45
CA ALA A 435 19.63 -1.49 25.39
C ALA A 435 18.72 -0.53 26.14
N GLU A 436 19.06 -0.22 27.34
CA GLU A 436 18.39 0.81 28.13
C GLU A 436 18.68 2.17 27.49
N GLU A 437 17.80 2.63 26.62
CA GLU A 437 17.81 4.02 26.14
C GLU A 437 17.03 4.88 27.11
N SER A 438 17.67 5.94 27.62
CA SER A 438 17.01 6.93 28.45
C SER A 438 15.83 7.55 27.71
N GLY A 439 14.64 7.46 28.29
CA GLY A 439 13.39 7.96 27.69
C GLY A 439 12.60 6.94 26.87
N ALA A 440 13.03 5.68 26.78
CA ALA A 440 12.23 4.61 26.19
C ALA A 440 11.23 4.10 27.24
N GLU A 441 9.93 4.31 26.99
CA GLU A 441 8.89 3.85 27.91
C GLU A 441 8.57 2.36 27.74
N LYS A 442 8.72 1.84 26.56
CA LYS A 442 8.31 0.46 26.26
C LYS A 442 9.06 -0.10 25.06
N GLU A 443 9.65 -1.24 25.26
CA GLU A 443 10.21 -2.08 24.22
C GLU A 443 9.15 -3.01 23.65
N THR A 444 9.10 -3.15 22.32
CA THR A 444 8.13 -4.01 21.64
C THR A 444 8.88 -4.88 20.62
N ALA A 445 8.80 -6.19 20.79
CA ALA A 445 9.36 -7.13 19.82
C ALA A 445 8.65 -7.00 18.47
N LEU A 446 9.42 -6.90 17.38
CA LEU A 446 8.88 -6.85 16.03
C LEU A 446 8.42 -8.22 15.52
N ALA A 447 9.08 -9.28 15.98
CA ALA A 447 8.77 -10.63 15.53
C ALA A 447 7.77 -11.31 16.47
N ILE A 448 6.87 -12.10 15.89
CA ILE A 448 5.90 -12.89 16.66
C ILE A 448 6.53 -14.21 17.17
N GLY A 449 7.57 -14.72 16.49
CA GLY A 449 8.24 -15.97 16.82
C GLY A 449 8.71 -16.06 18.28
N PRO A 450 9.42 -15.06 18.83
CA PRO A 450 9.85 -15.05 20.24
C PRO A 450 8.68 -15.19 21.23
N ARG A 451 7.54 -14.57 20.91
CA ARG A 451 6.34 -14.66 21.77
C ARG A 451 5.73 -16.06 21.75
N ILE A 452 5.72 -16.70 20.57
CA ILE A 452 5.24 -18.09 20.41
C ILE A 452 6.18 -19.05 21.14
N SER A 453 7.49 -18.90 20.97
CA SER A 453 8.50 -19.75 21.63
C SER A 453 8.37 -19.69 23.15
N ARG A 454 8.27 -18.47 23.71
CA ARG A 454 8.05 -18.29 25.15
C ARG A 454 6.74 -18.95 25.62
N CYS A 455 5.66 -18.78 24.87
CA CYS A 455 4.37 -19.44 25.17
C CYS A 455 4.53 -20.95 25.16
N TYR A 456 5.24 -21.51 24.17
CA TYR A 456 5.49 -22.96 24.05
C TYR A 456 6.29 -23.51 25.24
N THR A 457 7.32 -22.80 25.71
CA THR A 457 8.10 -23.21 26.89
C THR A 457 7.19 -23.29 28.12
N LEU A 458 6.41 -22.22 28.39
CA LEU A 458 5.48 -22.19 29.52
C LEU A 458 4.39 -23.27 29.40
N LEU A 459 3.85 -23.52 28.20
CA LEU A 459 2.91 -24.61 27.95
C LEU A 459 3.52 -25.97 28.21
N THR A 460 4.76 -26.18 27.81
CA THR A 460 5.44 -27.48 28.00
C THR A 460 5.62 -27.80 29.48
N GLU A 461 6.03 -26.85 30.29
CA GLU A 461 6.12 -26.98 31.72
C GLU A 461 4.75 -27.19 32.38
N PHE A 462 3.74 -26.43 31.93
CA PHE A 462 2.39 -26.52 32.48
C PHE A 462 1.73 -27.87 32.19
N VAL A 463 1.86 -28.40 30.97
CA VAL A 463 1.32 -29.69 30.54
C VAL A 463 1.92 -30.86 31.32
N GLN A 464 3.20 -30.81 31.68
CA GLN A 464 3.85 -31.86 32.48
C GLN A 464 3.16 -32.04 33.84
N ASN A 465 2.74 -30.92 34.47
CA ASN A 465 2.11 -30.94 35.77
C ASN A 465 0.57 -31.06 35.68
N ASN A 466 -0.03 -30.71 34.55
CA ASN A 466 -1.48 -30.59 34.35
C ASN A 466 -1.90 -31.18 32.98
N PRO A 467 -1.77 -32.48 32.72
CA PRO A 467 -1.92 -33.07 31.38
C PRO A 467 -3.36 -33.02 30.83
N SER A 468 -4.36 -32.85 31.70
CA SER A 468 -5.78 -32.78 31.33
C SER A 468 -6.35 -31.36 31.32
N ALA A 469 -5.53 -30.35 31.67
CA ALA A 469 -5.99 -28.98 31.83
C ALA A 469 -6.50 -28.36 30.51
N MET A 470 -7.35 -27.36 30.68
CA MET A 470 -7.87 -26.53 29.59
C MET A 470 -7.06 -25.25 29.45
N VAL A 471 -7.16 -24.61 28.29
CA VAL A 471 -6.49 -23.34 28.01
C VAL A 471 -6.84 -22.25 29.03
N VAL A 472 -8.08 -22.22 29.53
CA VAL A 472 -8.48 -21.27 30.57
C VAL A 472 -7.63 -21.41 31.83
N GLU A 473 -7.31 -22.63 32.27
CA GLU A 473 -6.50 -22.89 33.47
C GLU A 473 -5.05 -22.43 33.25
N PHE A 474 -4.49 -22.67 32.06
CA PHE A 474 -3.19 -22.15 31.66
C PHE A 474 -3.16 -20.62 31.68
N LEU A 475 -4.22 -19.98 31.16
CA LEU A 475 -4.29 -18.51 31.11
C LEU A 475 -4.54 -17.88 32.51
N MET A 476 -5.18 -18.61 33.43
CA MET A 476 -5.25 -18.16 34.83
C MET A 476 -3.85 -18.14 35.49
N ALA A 477 -3.01 -19.12 35.18
CA ALA A 477 -1.63 -19.15 35.66
C ALA A 477 -0.72 -18.18 34.90
N HIS A 478 -0.98 -17.95 33.61
CA HIS A 478 -0.14 -17.13 32.72
C HIS A 478 -0.97 -16.10 31.93
N PRO A 479 -1.59 -15.09 32.60
CA PRO A 479 -2.55 -14.17 31.94
C PRO A 479 -1.92 -13.32 30.81
N LYS A 480 -0.62 -13.08 30.87
CA LYS A 480 0.12 -12.35 29.80
C LYS A 480 0.16 -13.09 28.47
N GLN A 481 -0.14 -14.40 28.45
CA GLN A 481 -0.14 -15.20 27.23
C GLN A 481 -1.49 -15.15 26.46
N LYS A 482 -2.52 -14.46 26.97
CA LYS A 482 -3.86 -14.43 26.38
C LYS A 482 -3.86 -14.04 24.91
N GLU A 483 -3.16 -12.98 24.55
CA GLU A 483 -3.13 -12.48 23.16
C GLU A 483 -2.45 -13.45 22.21
N ILE A 484 -1.31 -14.03 22.62
CA ILE A 484 -0.59 -14.97 21.78
C ILE A 484 -1.34 -16.30 21.64
N VAL A 485 -2.02 -16.76 22.68
CA VAL A 485 -2.85 -17.97 22.63
C VAL A 485 -4.02 -17.79 21.67
N ARG A 486 -4.73 -16.67 21.74
CA ARG A 486 -5.81 -16.34 20.76
C ARG A 486 -5.26 -16.36 19.34
N ARG A 487 -4.12 -15.72 19.11
CA ARG A 487 -3.47 -15.67 17.80
C ARG A 487 -3.12 -17.07 17.29
N ILE A 488 -2.51 -17.90 18.11
CA ILE A 488 -2.18 -19.28 17.75
C ILE A 488 -3.43 -20.06 17.37
N GLN A 489 -4.47 -20.01 18.20
CA GLN A 489 -5.72 -20.73 17.96
C GLN A 489 -6.41 -20.28 16.67
N THR A 490 -6.39 -18.98 16.38
CA THR A 490 -7.04 -18.41 15.19
C THR A 490 -6.22 -18.64 13.92
N MET A 491 -4.88 -18.49 14.02
CA MET A 491 -4.03 -18.47 12.84
C MET A 491 -3.43 -19.83 12.46
N ALA A 492 -3.54 -20.85 13.33
CA ALA A 492 -2.98 -22.17 13.05
C ALA A 492 -3.44 -22.77 11.70
N PRO A 493 -4.72 -22.63 11.26
CA PRO A 493 -5.17 -23.16 9.97
C PRO A 493 -4.78 -22.29 8.76
N THR A 494 -4.13 -21.15 8.98
CA THR A 494 -3.87 -20.15 7.93
C THR A 494 -2.40 -20.12 7.53
N PRO A 495 -2.00 -20.74 6.40
CA PRO A 495 -0.60 -20.95 6.07
C PRO A 495 0.17 -19.64 5.79
N TYR A 496 -0.50 -18.58 5.31
CA TYR A 496 0.10 -17.30 4.94
C TYR A 496 -0.19 -16.17 5.95
N GLY A 497 -0.62 -16.50 7.16
CA GLY A 497 -1.01 -15.49 8.16
C GLY A 497 0.15 -14.93 8.97
N GLU A 498 1.28 -15.63 9.03
CA GLU A 498 2.38 -15.23 9.89
C GLU A 498 3.67 -14.98 9.10
N ILE A 499 4.29 -13.84 9.37
CA ILE A 499 5.62 -13.52 8.83
C ILE A 499 6.64 -14.39 9.56
N ARG A 500 7.21 -15.34 8.85
CA ARG A 500 8.09 -16.38 9.42
C ARG A 500 9.54 -15.95 9.54
N ALA A 501 9.96 -14.98 8.74
CA ALA A 501 11.28 -14.43 8.86
C ALA A 501 11.32 -13.48 10.03
N ASN A 502 12.08 -13.84 10.99
CA ASN A 502 12.19 -13.09 12.23
C ASN A 502 13.16 -11.93 12.05
N LEU A 503 12.79 -10.79 12.59
CA LEU A 503 13.60 -9.57 12.52
C LEU A 503 14.86 -9.62 13.38
N TRP A 504 15.16 -10.74 14.01
CA TRP A 504 16.42 -10.95 14.72
C TRP A 504 17.64 -11.17 13.80
N HIS A 505 17.43 -11.50 12.53
CA HIS A 505 18.54 -11.54 11.59
C HIS A 505 19.03 -10.14 11.27
N ARG A 506 20.33 -9.86 11.44
CA ARG A 506 20.94 -8.54 11.19
C ARG A 506 20.65 -7.98 9.82
N ASP A 507 20.51 -8.86 8.81
CA ASP A 507 20.26 -8.48 7.43
C ASP A 507 18.78 -8.18 7.14
N MET A 508 17.89 -8.52 8.06
CA MET A 508 16.46 -8.30 7.91
C MET A 508 16.03 -6.97 8.52
N LYS A 509 16.20 -5.91 7.77
CA LYS A 509 15.80 -4.57 8.21
C LYS A 509 14.27 -4.42 8.17
N PRO A 510 13.67 -3.63 9.07
CA PRO A 510 12.25 -3.27 9.04
C PRO A 510 11.77 -2.69 7.71
N MET A 511 12.68 -2.27 6.86
CA MET A 511 12.42 -1.83 5.51
C MET A 511 11.70 -2.88 4.65
N HIS A 512 11.93 -4.17 4.90
CA HIS A 512 11.19 -5.26 4.23
C HIS A 512 9.71 -5.24 4.59
N LEU A 513 9.37 -5.04 5.88
CA LEU A 513 7.98 -4.88 6.31
C LEU A 513 7.31 -3.67 5.68
N LEU A 514 8.02 -2.56 5.56
CA LEU A 514 7.51 -1.39 4.86
C LEU A 514 7.26 -1.67 3.38
N ARG A 515 8.18 -2.31 2.68
CA ARG A 515 7.99 -2.68 1.27
C ARG A 515 6.79 -3.59 1.09
N THR A 516 6.66 -4.63 1.94
CA THR A 516 5.50 -5.52 1.93
C THR A 516 4.20 -4.75 2.10
N LYS A 517 4.13 -3.89 3.11
CA LYS A 517 2.96 -3.05 3.35
C LYS A 517 2.64 -2.18 2.14
N LEU A 518 3.65 -1.54 1.56
CA LEU A 518 3.45 -0.62 0.44
C LEU A 518 3.01 -1.34 -0.83
N SER A 519 3.43 -2.58 -1.05
CA SER A 519 2.90 -3.39 -2.15
C SER A 519 1.40 -3.65 -1.99
N PHE A 520 0.91 -3.89 -0.77
CA PHE A 520 -0.53 -4.03 -0.48
C PHE A 520 -1.30 -2.73 -0.67
N PHE A 521 -0.71 -1.60 -0.31
CA PHE A 521 -1.33 -0.28 -0.54
C PHE A 521 -1.39 0.10 -2.02
N GLY A 522 -0.54 -0.46 -2.86
CA GLY A 522 -0.48 -0.14 -4.28
C GLY A 522 0.50 0.98 -4.60
N ALA A 523 1.54 1.13 -3.79
CA ALA A 523 2.59 2.10 -4.07
C ALA A 523 3.40 1.68 -5.29
N GLY A 524 3.38 2.51 -6.32
CA GLY A 524 4.18 2.29 -7.53
C GLY A 524 5.65 2.61 -7.30
N ARG A 525 5.96 3.57 -6.43
CA ARG A 525 7.31 4.04 -6.17
C ARG A 525 7.67 3.89 -4.69
N PHE A 526 8.89 3.43 -4.47
CA PHE A 526 9.50 3.29 -3.16
C PHE A 526 10.87 4.00 -3.16
N ASP A 527 10.99 5.06 -2.35
CA ASP A 527 12.17 5.92 -2.32
C ASP A 527 12.61 6.13 -0.85
N PRO A 528 13.58 5.36 -0.35
CA PRO A 528 14.16 5.55 0.97
C PRO A 528 14.83 6.92 1.08
N LYS A 529 14.57 7.64 2.17
CA LYS A 529 15.19 8.94 2.47
C LYS A 529 16.13 8.87 3.67
N SER A 530 15.97 7.85 4.48
CA SER A 530 16.89 7.46 5.55
C SER A 530 16.59 6.02 5.95
N ASP A 531 17.35 5.50 6.90
CA ASP A 531 17.10 4.23 7.57
C ASP A 531 15.78 4.20 8.36
N ARG A 532 15.12 5.35 8.53
CA ARG A 532 13.92 5.51 9.36
C ARG A 532 12.64 5.78 8.60
N TRP A 533 12.69 6.24 7.36
CA TRP A 533 11.50 6.58 6.60
C TRP A 533 11.69 6.58 5.08
N VAL A 534 10.59 6.37 4.37
CA VAL A 534 10.54 6.29 2.93
C VAL A 534 9.47 7.22 2.36
N ARG A 535 9.69 7.70 1.15
CA ARG A 535 8.67 8.32 0.31
C ARG A 535 8.08 7.25 -0.60
N ILE A 536 6.76 7.30 -0.77
CA ILE A 536 6.05 6.47 -1.72
C ILE A 536 5.14 7.32 -2.58
N THR A 537 4.76 6.81 -3.74
CA THR A 537 3.77 7.43 -4.61
C THR A 537 2.63 6.46 -4.87
N LEU A 538 1.40 6.90 -4.58
CA LEU A 538 0.16 6.19 -4.84
C LEU A 538 -0.52 6.77 -6.07
N PHE A 539 -1.32 5.97 -6.77
CA PHE A 539 -2.10 6.36 -7.95
C PHE A 539 -1.30 6.94 -9.13
N GLN A 540 0.00 6.74 -9.18
CA GLN A 540 0.81 7.13 -10.33
C GLN A 540 0.41 6.27 -11.54
N GLY A 541 0.01 6.92 -12.64
CA GLY A 541 -0.51 6.24 -13.84
C GLY A 541 -2.00 5.91 -13.80
N ALA A 542 -2.67 6.05 -12.65
CA ALA A 542 -4.10 5.75 -12.52
C ALA A 542 -4.96 6.65 -13.42
N PRO A 543 -6.12 6.17 -13.89
CA PRO A 543 -7.05 6.99 -14.66
C PRO A 543 -7.49 8.22 -13.87
N LEU A 544 -7.88 9.26 -14.59
CA LEU A 544 -8.46 10.47 -14.01
C LEU A 544 -9.96 10.27 -13.73
N GLY A 545 -10.56 11.09 -12.87
CA GLY A 545 -11.98 11.01 -12.55
C GLY A 545 -12.90 11.07 -13.77
N VAL A 546 -12.57 11.92 -14.74
CA VAL A 546 -13.31 12.05 -16.01
C VAL A 546 -13.19 10.83 -16.93
N GLU A 547 -12.15 10.03 -16.76
CA GLU A 547 -11.94 8.81 -17.56
C GLU A 547 -12.77 7.64 -17.05
N LEU A 548 -13.14 7.61 -15.75
CA LEU A 548 -13.88 6.51 -15.12
C LEU A 548 -15.24 6.23 -15.79
N THR A 549 -15.88 7.25 -16.32
CA THR A 549 -17.19 7.18 -16.98
C THR A 549 -17.12 7.26 -18.49
N ASN A 550 -15.93 7.35 -19.08
CA ASN A 550 -15.75 7.47 -20.52
C ASN A 550 -16.12 6.15 -21.22
N PRO A 551 -17.21 6.12 -22.02
CA PRO A 551 -17.65 4.90 -22.67
C PRO A 551 -16.71 4.41 -23.79
N ALA A 552 -15.81 5.26 -24.26
CA ALA A 552 -14.82 4.89 -25.28
C ALA A 552 -13.63 4.09 -24.72
N LEU A 553 -13.46 4.05 -23.39
CA LEU A 553 -12.38 3.33 -22.73
C LEU A 553 -12.88 2.02 -22.12
N SER A 554 -12.19 0.93 -22.44
CA SER A 554 -12.48 -0.38 -21.83
C SER A 554 -11.93 -0.47 -20.41
N LEU A 555 -12.46 -1.41 -19.61
CA LEU A 555 -11.93 -1.72 -18.28
C LEU A 555 -10.43 -2.04 -18.33
N ASP A 556 -10.00 -2.84 -19.31
CA ASP A 556 -8.60 -3.21 -19.47
C ASP A 556 -7.69 -2.00 -19.72
N GLN A 557 -8.14 -1.03 -20.54
CA GLN A 557 -7.39 0.20 -20.80
C GLN A 557 -7.30 1.09 -19.55
N LEU A 558 -8.37 1.18 -18.78
CA LEU A 558 -8.43 1.98 -17.56
C LEU A 558 -7.64 1.36 -16.40
N ASP A 559 -7.62 0.01 -16.33
CA ASP A 559 -6.89 -0.70 -15.27
C ASP A 559 -5.43 -1.04 -15.64
N ASP A 560 -4.97 -0.69 -16.85
CA ASP A 560 -3.58 -0.88 -17.29
C ASP A 560 -2.70 0.32 -16.91
N TRP A 561 -2.35 0.45 -15.62
CA TRP A 561 -1.50 1.52 -15.11
C TRP A 561 -0.37 1.06 -14.18
N SER A 562 -0.04 -0.23 -14.17
CA SER A 562 1.17 -0.73 -13.52
C SER A 562 2.43 -0.27 -14.26
N PHE A 563 3.47 0.06 -13.50
CA PHE A 563 4.77 0.51 -14.03
C PHE A 563 4.63 1.69 -15.02
N PRO A 564 4.09 2.84 -14.60
CA PRO A 564 3.83 3.95 -15.49
C PRO A 564 5.14 4.55 -16.03
N ILE A 565 5.25 4.61 -17.34
CA ILE A 565 6.40 5.20 -18.01
C ILE A 565 6.26 6.73 -18.01
N GLN A 566 7.34 7.41 -17.71
CA GLN A 566 7.40 8.86 -17.78
C GLN A 566 7.14 9.33 -19.23
N PRO A 567 6.23 10.30 -19.43
CA PRO A 567 6.01 10.91 -20.73
C PRO A 567 7.30 11.52 -21.28
N GLU A 568 7.53 11.37 -22.56
CA GLU A 568 8.65 12.00 -23.25
C GLU A 568 8.38 13.51 -23.38
N ARG A 569 9.45 14.31 -23.41
CA ARG A 569 9.34 15.75 -23.65
C ARG A 569 8.71 15.95 -25.03
N GLN A 570 7.51 16.50 -25.10
CA GLN A 570 6.97 16.96 -26.36
C GLN A 570 7.85 18.15 -26.81
N HIS A 571 8.71 17.93 -27.76
CA HIS A 571 9.34 19.02 -28.48
C HIS A 571 8.19 19.77 -29.15
N GLY A 572 7.96 21.02 -28.76
CA GLY A 572 6.94 21.85 -29.34
C GLY A 572 7.03 21.75 -30.86
N LYS A 573 5.93 21.43 -31.52
CA LYS A 573 5.82 21.68 -32.94
C LYS A 573 6.21 23.15 -33.10
N GLN A 574 7.40 23.40 -33.66
CA GLN A 574 7.72 24.73 -34.19
C GLN A 574 6.51 25.10 -35.05
N ALA A 575 5.78 26.12 -34.64
CA ALA A 575 4.80 26.74 -35.53
C ALA A 575 5.55 27.08 -36.80
N GLU A 576 5.28 26.33 -37.86
CA GLU A 576 5.63 26.80 -39.20
C GLU A 576 4.96 28.15 -39.34
N ALA A 577 5.75 29.21 -39.30
CA ALA A 577 5.27 30.54 -39.58
C ALA A 577 4.76 30.56 -41.03
N PRO A 578 3.66 31.28 -41.31
CA PRO A 578 3.05 31.37 -42.62
C PRO A 578 3.95 32.02 -43.68
#